data_9571be1d38b454b2ea3ec455157cff76
#
_entry.id   9571be1d38b454b2ea3ec455157cff76
#
_cell.length_a   1.000
_cell.length_b   1.000
_cell.length_c   1.000
_cell.angle_alpha   90.00
_cell.angle_beta   90.00
_cell.angle_gamma   90.00
#
_symmetry.space_group_name_H-M   'P 1'
#
loop_
_entity.id
_entity.type
_entity.pdbx_description
1 polymer ?
#
loop_
_entity_poly.entity_id
_entity_poly.type
_entity_poly.pdbx_seq_one_letter_code
_entity_poly.pdbx_strand_id
1 'polypeptide(L)'
;MRPAQHQAGRRTRWAAGLVLVGTMLLAGCGSYPGVTEQSRNAHDLYNLMFVIATVIFVLVEGLIVWAVLRYRRRDDALPPQFHGNNLLEVGWTLGPLLIVGVLFWFSWQAQHRVEAETPNPDVTVNVTGFQWQWSFTFQGEKVRVEENKPPQDLTLKGTIARPPQIYLPVGRSIHFNLQSRDVIHSFYIAQFLFKRDAIPGQTNHFEVTIEKPGTYAGQCAEFCGLAHNGMHFTIKAVQEAEYRRWLEDRKRAAASGCPDDPTPGQIAAKQVAFDKDCLATQAGKPFNLKFDNEDAQPHNVAVYTTEAATDALFQGETFTGPRAVTYNLKPMPKGSYFFRCDVHPSAMTGKLVVR
;
A
#
# COMPACT_ATOMS: atom_id res chain seq x y z
N MET A 1 8.20 15.09 68.05
CA MET A 1 8.01 13.88 67.25
C MET A 1 7.01 14.10 66.14
N ARG A 2 7.39 14.40 64.93
CA ARG A 2 6.64 14.25 63.66
C ARG A 2 7.58 14.46 62.45
N PRO A 3 8.15 13.39 61.89
CA PRO A 3 8.42 13.42 60.45
C PRO A 3 8.13 12.13 59.68
N ALA A 4 7.51 11.07 60.23
CA ALA A 4 7.37 9.79 59.54
C ALA A 4 6.19 9.72 58.51
N GLN A 5 5.14 10.52 58.70
CA GLN A 5 3.95 10.45 57.83
C GLN A 5 4.16 11.13 56.44
N HIS A 6 5.07 12.08 56.28
CA HIS A 6 5.28 12.76 54.98
C HIS A 6 6.12 11.96 53.99
N GLN A 7 6.90 10.97 54.42
CA GLN A 7 7.71 10.15 53.54
C GLN A 7 6.92 8.99 52.87
N ALA A 8 5.93 8.45 53.57
CA ALA A 8 5.10 7.36 53.01
C ALA A 8 4.23 7.83 51.83
N GLY A 9 3.63 9.04 51.94
CA GLY A 9 2.83 9.60 50.86
C GLY A 9 3.61 10.01 49.60
N ARG A 10 4.87 10.32 49.71
CA ARG A 10 5.75 10.60 48.52
C ARG A 10 6.09 9.31 47.78
N ARG A 11 6.42 8.23 48.48
CA ARG A 11 6.79 6.92 47.88
C ARG A 11 5.63 6.30 47.11
N THR A 12 4.39 6.38 47.61
CA THR A 12 3.19 5.89 46.94
C THR A 12 2.85 6.74 45.70
N ARG A 13 3.05 8.05 45.73
CA ARG A 13 2.84 8.92 44.57
C ARG A 13 3.84 8.67 43.43
N TRP A 14 5.10 8.40 43.74
CA TRP A 14 6.11 8.03 42.75
C TRP A 14 5.85 6.64 42.15
N ALA A 15 5.45 5.67 42.96
CA ALA A 15 5.08 4.34 42.48
C ALA A 15 3.84 4.37 41.58
N ALA A 16 2.81 5.15 41.96
CA ALA A 16 1.62 5.34 41.11
C ALA A 16 1.94 6.06 39.79
N GLY A 17 2.84 7.06 39.82
CA GLY A 17 3.31 7.75 38.63
C GLY A 17 4.08 6.83 37.67
N LEU A 18 4.95 5.97 38.18
CA LEU A 18 5.69 5.01 37.38
C LEU A 18 4.78 3.92 36.78
N VAL A 19 3.77 3.46 37.50
CA VAL A 19 2.75 2.53 36.98
C VAL A 19 1.94 3.20 35.87
N LEU A 20 1.53 4.45 36.06
CA LEU A 20 0.75 5.19 35.06
C LEU A 20 1.55 5.45 33.79
N VAL A 21 2.82 5.82 33.89
CA VAL A 21 3.73 5.97 32.74
C VAL A 21 3.96 4.64 32.06
N GLY A 22 4.17 3.55 32.83
CA GLY A 22 4.31 2.20 32.28
C GLY A 22 3.08 1.73 31.52
N THR A 23 1.88 1.96 32.03
CA THR A 23 0.62 1.61 31.35
C THR A 23 0.36 2.47 30.11
N MET A 24 0.72 3.77 30.12
CA MET A 24 0.63 4.63 28.93
C MET A 24 1.62 4.21 27.83
N LEU A 25 2.85 3.81 28.18
CA LEU A 25 3.81 3.30 27.22
C LEU A 25 3.37 1.97 26.59
N LEU A 26 2.73 1.10 27.34
CA LEU A 26 2.22 -0.17 26.86
C LEU A 26 0.98 -0.02 25.98
N ALA A 27 0.12 1.00 26.23
CA ALA A 27 -1.09 1.22 25.44
C ALA A 27 -0.83 1.72 24.01
N GLY A 28 0.35 2.32 23.75
CA GLY A 28 0.74 2.82 22.43
C GLY A 28 1.46 1.81 21.52
N CYS A 29 1.82 0.64 22.03
CA CYS A 29 2.66 -0.34 21.33
C CYS A 29 1.89 -1.46 20.61
N GLY A 30 0.59 -1.28 20.34
CA GLY A 30 -0.22 -2.29 19.63
C GLY A 30 -0.02 -2.23 18.11
N SER A 31 0.11 -3.39 17.45
CA SER A 31 -0.06 -3.49 16.00
C SER A 31 -1.53 -3.35 15.63
N TYR A 32 -1.82 -3.08 14.35
CA TYR A 32 -3.22 -3.11 13.87
C TYR A 32 -3.85 -4.48 14.20
N PRO A 33 -5.09 -4.51 14.73
CA PRO A 33 -5.83 -5.76 14.85
C PRO A 33 -6.02 -6.34 13.45
N GLY A 34 -5.70 -7.61 13.25
CA GLY A 34 -5.81 -8.28 11.95
C GLY A 34 -7.20 -8.12 11.33
N VAL A 35 -7.24 -7.80 10.04
CA VAL A 35 -8.47 -7.65 9.25
C VAL A 35 -8.57 -8.72 8.16
N THR A 36 -7.48 -9.46 7.94
CA THR A 36 -7.40 -10.65 7.10
C THR A 36 -7.00 -11.85 7.94
N GLU A 37 -7.26 -13.05 7.48
CA GLU A 37 -6.80 -14.28 8.13
C GLU A 37 -5.27 -14.26 8.32
N GLN A 38 -4.53 -13.85 7.28
CA GLN A 38 -3.07 -13.76 7.29
C GLN A 38 -2.56 -12.73 8.30
N SER A 39 -3.20 -11.56 8.37
CA SER A 39 -2.81 -10.50 9.31
C SER A 39 -3.09 -10.87 10.77
N ARG A 40 -4.08 -11.71 11.06
CA ARG A 40 -4.27 -12.23 12.44
C ARG A 40 -3.09 -13.10 12.87
N ASN A 41 -2.62 -14.01 12.01
CA ASN A 41 -1.46 -14.84 12.31
C ASN A 41 -0.20 -13.99 12.58
N ALA A 42 0.02 -12.94 11.78
CA ALA A 42 1.13 -11.99 11.99
C ALA A 42 0.94 -11.19 13.30
N HIS A 43 -0.27 -10.75 13.61
CA HIS A 43 -0.60 -10.03 14.84
C HIS A 43 -0.38 -10.89 16.10
N ASP A 44 -0.80 -12.15 16.07
CA ASP A 44 -0.63 -13.07 17.19
C ASP A 44 0.85 -13.35 17.47
N LEU A 45 1.65 -13.55 16.41
CA LEU A 45 3.10 -13.68 16.53
C LEU A 45 3.75 -12.41 17.10
N TYR A 46 3.33 -11.23 16.63
CA TYR A 46 3.78 -9.94 17.16
C TYR A 46 3.49 -9.81 18.66
N ASN A 47 2.28 -10.16 19.09
CA ASN A 47 1.91 -10.12 20.50
C ASN A 47 2.75 -11.07 21.35
N LEU A 48 3.01 -12.29 20.88
CA LEU A 48 3.90 -13.24 21.56
C LEU A 48 5.31 -12.64 21.72
N MET A 49 5.88 -12.12 20.62
CA MET A 49 7.21 -11.49 20.65
C MET A 49 7.25 -10.29 21.60
N PHE A 50 6.19 -9.46 21.58
CA PHE A 50 6.07 -8.28 22.43
C PHE A 50 6.03 -8.65 23.93
N VAL A 51 5.28 -9.68 24.30
CA VAL A 51 5.21 -10.17 25.69
C VAL A 51 6.60 -10.68 26.14
N ILE A 52 7.26 -11.51 25.35
CA ILE A 52 8.60 -12.03 25.68
C ILE A 52 9.60 -10.88 25.81
N ALA A 53 9.61 -9.94 24.84
CA ALA A 53 10.49 -8.78 24.87
C ALA A 53 10.24 -7.89 26.11
N THR A 54 8.97 -7.69 26.49
CA THR A 54 8.59 -6.92 27.68
C THR A 54 9.10 -7.59 28.96
N VAL A 55 8.96 -8.91 29.08
CA VAL A 55 9.46 -9.66 30.25
C VAL A 55 10.99 -9.53 30.35
N ILE A 56 11.71 -9.71 29.24
CA ILE A 56 13.17 -9.57 29.19
C ILE A 56 13.58 -8.13 29.54
N PHE A 57 12.90 -7.14 28.97
CA PHE A 57 13.15 -5.73 29.24
C PHE A 57 13.01 -5.41 30.75
N VAL A 58 11.88 -5.78 31.35
CA VAL A 58 11.63 -5.55 32.79
C VAL A 58 12.68 -6.25 33.66
N LEU A 59 13.07 -7.49 33.30
CA LEU A 59 14.10 -8.23 34.00
C LEU A 59 15.44 -7.49 33.94
N VAL A 60 15.89 -7.12 32.76
CA VAL A 60 17.21 -6.48 32.54
C VAL A 60 17.24 -5.10 33.19
N GLU A 61 16.21 -4.25 32.97
CA GLU A 61 16.12 -2.94 33.62
C GLU A 61 16.08 -3.07 35.15
N GLY A 62 15.33 -4.04 35.68
CA GLY A 62 15.26 -4.33 37.09
C GLY A 62 16.65 -4.73 37.69
N LEU A 63 17.37 -5.58 36.96
CA LEU A 63 18.74 -5.98 37.35
C LEU A 63 19.72 -4.81 37.30
N ILE A 64 19.65 -3.96 36.29
CA ILE A 64 20.48 -2.74 36.18
C ILE A 64 20.20 -1.80 37.35
N VAL A 65 18.93 -1.47 37.59
CA VAL A 65 18.54 -0.62 38.72
C VAL A 65 19.00 -1.20 40.07
N TRP A 66 18.76 -2.51 40.25
CA TRP A 66 19.22 -3.20 41.45
C TRP A 66 20.73 -3.13 41.60
N ALA A 67 21.50 -3.38 40.53
CA ALA A 67 22.97 -3.33 40.56
C ALA A 67 23.48 -1.92 40.91
N VAL A 68 22.92 -0.88 40.29
CA VAL A 68 23.27 0.54 40.53
C VAL A 68 23.00 0.91 41.99
N LEU A 69 21.88 0.49 42.54
CA LEU A 69 21.53 0.80 43.96
C LEU A 69 22.33 -0.02 44.94
N ARG A 70 22.58 -1.30 44.65
CA ARG A 70 23.22 -2.26 45.57
C ARG A 70 24.73 -2.14 45.60
N TYR A 71 25.37 -1.94 44.42
CA TYR A 71 26.81 -1.97 44.25
C TYR A 71 27.43 -0.59 44.00
N ARG A 72 26.69 0.49 44.27
CA ARG A 72 27.27 1.84 44.17
C ARG A 72 28.44 1.96 45.14
N ARG A 73 29.56 2.55 44.70
CA ARG A 73 30.76 2.78 45.49
C ARG A 73 30.43 3.60 46.74
N ARG A 74 30.83 3.10 47.91
CA ARG A 74 30.62 3.72 49.23
C ARG A 74 31.93 4.06 49.93
N ASP A 75 32.98 3.34 49.60
CA ASP A 75 34.34 3.48 50.14
C ASP A 75 35.36 3.11 49.05
N ASP A 76 36.66 3.16 49.38
CA ASP A 76 37.75 2.85 48.47
C ASP A 76 38.20 1.36 48.54
N ALA A 77 37.49 0.50 49.28
CA ALA A 77 37.78 -0.91 49.33
C ALA A 77 37.46 -1.60 47.99
N LEU A 78 38.37 -2.46 47.57
CA LEU A 78 38.15 -3.29 46.39
C LEU A 78 37.07 -4.35 46.68
N PRO A 79 36.09 -4.56 45.78
CA PRO A 79 35.10 -5.61 45.96
C PRO A 79 35.74 -6.99 45.85
N PRO A 80 35.11 -8.05 46.44
CA PRO A 80 35.57 -9.43 46.28
C PRO A 80 35.71 -9.79 44.81
N GLN A 81 36.86 -10.38 44.45
CA GLN A 81 37.12 -10.82 43.06
C GLN A 81 36.73 -12.29 42.92
N PHE A 82 35.87 -12.59 41.96
CA PHE A 82 35.48 -13.95 41.60
C PHE A 82 35.52 -14.10 40.05
N HIS A 83 35.87 -15.31 39.56
CA HIS A 83 36.23 -15.52 38.17
C HIS A 83 35.17 -16.23 37.32
N GLY A 84 34.01 -16.58 37.85
CA GLY A 84 32.95 -17.21 37.06
C GLY A 84 31.96 -18.00 37.93
N ASN A 85 30.88 -18.41 37.31
CA ASN A 85 29.90 -19.30 37.90
C ASN A 85 29.27 -20.15 36.77
N ASN A 86 29.73 -21.39 36.65
CA ASN A 86 29.30 -22.31 35.57
C ASN A 86 27.78 -22.47 35.49
N LEU A 87 27.08 -22.47 36.64
CA LEU A 87 25.62 -22.59 36.64
C LEU A 87 24.94 -21.39 36.01
N LEU A 88 25.41 -20.18 36.33
CA LEU A 88 24.91 -18.93 35.68
C LEU A 88 25.27 -18.91 34.21
N GLU A 89 26.48 -19.34 33.82
CA GLU A 89 26.92 -19.39 32.42
C GLU A 89 26.04 -20.31 31.58
N VAL A 90 25.75 -21.51 32.08
CA VAL A 90 24.79 -22.44 31.45
C VAL A 90 23.41 -21.83 31.42
N GLY A 91 22.93 -21.19 32.47
CA GLY A 91 21.61 -20.57 32.55
C GLY A 91 21.40 -19.47 31.50
N TRP A 92 22.35 -18.52 31.39
CA TRP A 92 22.22 -17.43 30.40
C TRP A 92 22.54 -17.85 28.97
N THR A 93 23.08 -19.05 28.74
CA THR A 93 23.26 -19.64 27.42
C THR A 93 22.00 -20.41 26.99
N LEU A 94 21.51 -21.30 27.84
CA LEU A 94 20.38 -22.15 27.53
C LEU A 94 19.03 -21.38 27.53
N GLY A 95 18.88 -20.41 28.45
CA GLY A 95 17.65 -19.61 28.52
C GLY A 95 17.33 -18.89 27.20
N PRO A 96 18.22 -18.02 26.69
CA PRO A 96 18.03 -17.39 25.38
C PRO A 96 17.90 -18.39 24.22
N LEU A 97 18.66 -19.48 24.23
CA LEU A 97 18.55 -20.50 23.18
C LEU A 97 17.16 -21.12 23.11
N LEU A 98 16.55 -21.41 24.26
CA LEU A 98 15.19 -21.93 24.33
C LEU A 98 14.16 -20.91 23.83
N ILE A 99 14.32 -19.63 24.22
CA ILE A 99 13.45 -18.54 23.73
C ILE A 99 13.54 -18.42 22.20
N VAL A 100 14.74 -18.43 21.63
CA VAL A 100 14.94 -18.39 20.17
C VAL A 100 14.32 -19.62 19.51
N GLY A 101 14.46 -20.81 20.08
CA GLY A 101 13.83 -22.02 19.56
C GLY A 101 12.29 -21.93 19.52
N VAL A 102 11.67 -21.40 20.57
CA VAL A 102 10.23 -21.16 20.65
C VAL A 102 9.79 -20.13 19.61
N LEU A 103 10.49 -18.99 19.52
CA LEU A 103 10.19 -17.94 18.55
C LEU A 103 10.34 -18.44 17.11
N PHE A 104 11.40 -19.20 16.83
CA PHE A 104 11.61 -19.83 15.52
C PHE A 104 10.43 -20.73 15.13
N TRP A 105 9.98 -21.59 16.04
CA TRP A 105 8.87 -22.50 15.80
C TRP A 105 7.58 -21.75 15.44
N PHE A 106 7.21 -20.75 16.25
CA PHE A 106 5.99 -19.96 15.98
C PHE A 106 6.12 -19.08 14.72
N SER A 107 7.30 -18.52 14.46
CA SER A 107 7.57 -17.75 13.24
C SER A 107 7.42 -18.62 11.99
N TRP A 108 7.98 -19.83 12.03
CA TRP A 108 7.85 -20.78 10.93
C TRP A 108 6.40 -21.19 10.67
N GLN A 109 5.63 -21.47 11.71
CA GLN A 109 4.21 -21.75 11.56
C GLN A 109 3.42 -20.55 10.99
N ALA A 110 3.70 -19.34 11.49
CA ALA A 110 3.04 -18.14 11.00
C ALA A 110 3.35 -17.90 9.53
N GLN A 111 4.62 -18.04 9.12
CA GLN A 111 5.04 -17.90 7.72
C GLN A 111 4.29 -18.87 6.81
N HIS A 112 4.22 -20.17 7.15
CA HIS A 112 3.50 -21.14 6.36
C HIS A 112 2.01 -20.82 6.19
N ARG A 113 1.38 -20.25 7.22
CA ARG A 113 -0.04 -19.83 7.13
C ARG A 113 -0.23 -18.57 6.30
N VAL A 114 0.71 -17.62 6.38
CA VAL A 114 0.65 -16.36 5.61
C VAL A 114 0.93 -16.61 4.13
N GLU A 115 1.77 -17.59 3.80
CA GLU A 115 2.14 -17.94 2.43
C GLU A 115 1.29 -19.10 1.85
N ALA A 116 0.29 -19.60 2.60
CA ALA A 116 -0.59 -20.63 2.10
C ALA A 116 -1.47 -20.11 0.96
N GLU A 117 -1.61 -20.92 -0.08
CA GLU A 117 -2.41 -20.60 -1.27
C GLU A 117 -3.49 -21.65 -1.50
N THR A 118 -4.63 -21.18 -1.99
CA THR A 118 -5.76 -22.03 -2.37
C THR A 118 -5.59 -22.48 -3.83
N PRO A 119 -5.73 -23.76 -4.16
CA PRO A 119 -5.60 -24.23 -5.55
C PRO A 119 -6.55 -23.55 -6.54
N ASN A 120 -7.73 -23.12 -6.07
CA ASN A 120 -8.75 -22.44 -6.87
C ASN A 120 -9.26 -21.24 -6.07
N PRO A 121 -8.60 -20.09 -6.12
CA PRO A 121 -9.04 -18.90 -5.42
C PRO A 121 -10.35 -18.36 -6.01
N ASP A 122 -11.21 -17.79 -5.15
CA ASP A 122 -12.51 -17.24 -5.58
C ASP A 122 -12.34 -16.03 -6.51
N VAL A 123 -11.31 -15.21 -6.28
CA VAL A 123 -10.99 -14.02 -7.07
C VAL A 123 -9.49 -13.99 -7.35
N THR A 124 -9.11 -13.75 -8.60
CA THR A 124 -7.71 -13.51 -8.98
C THR A 124 -7.57 -12.11 -9.56
N VAL A 125 -6.64 -11.33 -9.01
CA VAL A 125 -6.36 -9.95 -9.45
C VAL A 125 -4.89 -9.83 -9.83
N ASN A 126 -4.63 -9.51 -11.10
CA ASN A 126 -3.29 -9.16 -11.55
C ASN A 126 -3.06 -7.67 -11.27
N VAL A 127 -2.06 -7.38 -10.45
CA VAL A 127 -1.68 -6.01 -10.05
C VAL A 127 -0.39 -5.64 -10.74
N THR A 128 -0.41 -4.53 -11.46
CA THR A 128 0.78 -4.02 -12.14
C THR A 128 1.13 -2.65 -11.57
N GLY A 129 2.34 -2.54 -11.00
CA GLY A 129 2.94 -1.26 -10.63
C GLY A 129 3.67 -0.65 -11.82
N PHE A 130 3.59 0.67 -11.97
CA PHE A 130 4.38 1.47 -12.93
C PHE A 130 4.37 2.94 -12.48
N GLN A 131 5.35 3.69 -12.90
CA GLN A 131 5.57 5.08 -12.44
C GLN A 131 4.45 6.03 -12.89
N TRP A 132 3.63 6.57 -12.01
CA TRP A 132 3.49 6.26 -10.56
C TRP A 132 2.04 5.90 -10.27
N GLN A 133 1.59 4.72 -10.68
CA GLN A 133 0.21 4.27 -10.65
C GLN A 133 0.12 2.76 -10.40
N TRP A 134 -1.09 2.33 -10.07
CA TRP A 134 -1.46 0.92 -9.97
C TRP A 134 -2.53 0.58 -11.00
N SER A 135 -2.42 -0.58 -11.60
CA SER A 135 -3.44 -1.20 -12.44
C SER A 135 -3.89 -2.52 -11.85
N PHE A 136 -5.18 -2.74 -11.81
CA PHE A 136 -5.82 -3.95 -11.28
C PHE A 136 -6.63 -4.62 -12.38
N THR A 137 -6.24 -5.82 -12.78
CA THR A 137 -6.92 -6.62 -13.81
C THR A 137 -7.58 -7.83 -13.17
N PHE A 138 -8.89 -7.89 -13.21
CA PHE A 138 -9.70 -8.99 -12.67
C PHE A 138 -9.73 -10.15 -13.66
N GLN A 139 -9.00 -11.22 -13.35
CA GLN A 139 -8.84 -12.37 -14.23
C GLN A 139 -10.18 -13.11 -14.40
N GLY A 140 -10.53 -13.40 -15.65
CA GLY A 140 -11.79 -14.07 -15.98
C GLY A 140 -13.01 -13.16 -16.09
N GLU A 141 -12.95 -11.92 -15.58
CA GLU A 141 -14.03 -10.95 -15.65
C GLU A 141 -14.00 -10.20 -16.99
N LYS A 142 -14.50 -10.85 -18.02
CA LYS A 142 -14.41 -10.41 -19.41
C LYS A 142 -15.33 -9.21 -19.71
N VAL A 143 -14.81 -8.23 -20.44
CA VAL A 143 -15.54 -7.09 -20.98
C VAL A 143 -15.15 -6.85 -22.43
N ARG A 144 -16.13 -6.52 -23.28
CA ARG A 144 -15.90 -6.14 -24.67
C ARG A 144 -15.88 -4.61 -24.77
N VAL A 145 -14.70 -4.05 -24.90
CA VAL A 145 -14.48 -2.60 -24.99
C VAL A 145 -14.65 -2.09 -26.43
N GLU A 146 -14.29 -2.90 -27.41
CA GLU A 146 -14.38 -2.60 -28.85
C GLU A 146 -15.07 -3.75 -29.58
N GLU A 147 -15.97 -3.42 -30.52
CA GLU A 147 -16.79 -4.41 -31.21
C GLU A 147 -15.95 -5.45 -32.00
N ASN A 148 -14.86 -5.00 -32.58
CA ASN A 148 -13.99 -5.80 -33.46
C ASN A 148 -12.80 -6.47 -32.71
N LYS A 149 -12.73 -6.34 -31.38
CA LYS A 149 -11.69 -6.99 -30.56
C LYS A 149 -12.27 -8.06 -29.65
N PRO A 150 -11.49 -9.09 -29.33
CA PRO A 150 -11.92 -10.10 -28.35
C PRO A 150 -12.17 -9.46 -26.99
N PRO A 151 -13.09 -10.03 -26.17
CA PRO A 151 -13.26 -9.59 -24.79
C PRO A 151 -11.97 -9.68 -24.01
N GLN A 152 -11.66 -8.64 -23.24
CA GLN A 152 -10.48 -8.56 -22.38
C GLN A 152 -10.90 -8.62 -20.92
N ASP A 153 -9.97 -8.96 -20.03
CA ASP A 153 -10.20 -8.90 -18.60
C ASP A 153 -10.43 -7.45 -18.14
N LEU A 154 -11.38 -7.26 -17.23
CA LEU A 154 -11.67 -5.94 -16.67
C LEU A 154 -10.43 -5.38 -16.00
N THR A 155 -9.93 -4.28 -16.51
CA THR A 155 -8.77 -3.58 -15.97
C THR A 155 -9.20 -2.20 -15.45
N LEU A 156 -8.86 -1.93 -14.19
CA LEU A 156 -9.06 -0.65 -13.53
C LEU A 156 -7.70 0.00 -13.30
N LYS A 157 -7.54 1.22 -13.77
CA LYS A 157 -6.33 2.00 -13.67
C LYS A 157 -6.66 3.34 -13.03
N GLY A 158 -5.84 3.78 -12.10
CA GLY A 158 -5.97 5.11 -11.51
C GLY A 158 -4.93 6.09 -12.01
N THR A 159 -5.01 7.30 -11.50
CA THR A 159 -3.99 8.34 -11.60
C THR A 159 -3.57 8.76 -10.19
N ILE A 160 -2.48 9.51 -10.05
CA ILE A 160 -2.10 10.09 -8.75
C ILE A 160 -3.23 10.98 -8.21
N ALA A 161 -3.85 11.80 -9.08
CA ALA A 161 -4.97 12.67 -8.70
C ALA A 161 -6.26 11.87 -8.35
N ARG A 162 -6.42 10.67 -8.92
CA ARG A 162 -7.54 9.76 -8.67
C ARG A 162 -7.02 8.33 -8.50
N PRO A 163 -6.50 7.99 -7.32
CA PRO A 163 -6.01 6.65 -7.06
C PRO A 163 -7.07 5.58 -7.33
N PRO A 164 -6.70 4.42 -7.87
CA PRO A 164 -7.67 3.38 -8.19
C PRO A 164 -8.33 2.87 -6.91
N GLN A 165 -9.65 2.68 -6.98
CA GLN A 165 -10.45 2.05 -5.94
C GLN A 165 -11.06 0.77 -6.48
N ILE A 166 -10.71 -0.35 -5.86
CA ILE A 166 -11.27 -1.65 -6.19
C ILE A 166 -12.12 -2.18 -5.04
N TYR A 167 -13.15 -2.95 -5.37
CA TYR A 167 -13.99 -3.64 -4.41
C TYR A 167 -13.61 -5.12 -4.41
N LEU A 168 -13.61 -5.73 -3.23
CA LEU A 168 -13.31 -7.15 -3.04
C LEU A 168 -14.30 -7.76 -2.05
N PRO A 169 -14.69 -9.03 -2.24
CA PRO A 169 -15.65 -9.68 -1.36
C PRO A 169 -14.99 -10.10 -0.04
N VAL A 170 -15.69 -9.90 1.09
CA VAL A 170 -15.28 -10.45 2.39
C VAL A 170 -15.53 -11.96 2.45
N GLY A 171 -14.66 -12.67 3.18
CA GLY A 171 -14.78 -14.11 3.40
C GLY A 171 -14.47 -14.98 2.18
N ARG A 172 -13.86 -14.41 1.14
CA ARG A 172 -13.44 -15.11 -0.07
C ARG A 172 -11.93 -15.10 -0.20
N SER A 173 -11.38 -16.16 -0.80
CA SER A 173 -9.95 -16.23 -1.12
C SER A 173 -9.64 -15.33 -2.32
N ILE A 174 -8.70 -14.41 -2.14
CA ILE A 174 -8.29 -13.44 -3.14
C ILE A 174 -6.82 -13.62 -3.42
N HIS A 175 -6.51 -14.06 -4.63
CA HIS A 175 -5.14 -14.25 -5.10
C HIS A 175 -4.67 -13.04 -5.89
N PHE A 176 -3.53 -12.48 -5.52
CA PHE A 176 -2.89 -11.35 -6.18
C PHE A 176 -1.62 -11.79 -6.89
N ASN A 177 -1.51 -11.51 -8.18
CA ASN A 177 -0.27 -11.59 -8.94
C ASN A 177 0.31 -10.19 -9.09
N LEU A 178 1.53 -9.97 -8.61
CA LEU A 178 2.20 -8.67 -8.64
C LEU A 178 3.28 -8.63 -9.71
N GLN A 179 3.26 -7.59 -10.54
CA GLN A 179 4.24 -7.32 -11.56
C GLN A 179 4.61 -5.84 -11.60
N SER A 180 5.76 -5.52 -12.17
CA SER A 180 6.14 -4.16 -12.48
C SER A 180 6.48 -4.03 -13.96
N ARG A 181 6.18 -2.85 -14.55
CA ARG A 181 6.54 -2.51 -15.94
C ARG A 181 7.87 -1.78 -16.06
N ASP A 182 8.38 -1.21 -14.99
CA ASP A 182 9.52 -0.29 -15.02
C ASP A 182 10.52 -0.52 -13.88
N VAL A 183 10.29 0.04 -12.70
CA VAL A 183 11.16 -0.10 -11.53
C VAL A 183 10.49 -0.97 -10.47
N ILE A 184 11.19 -1.29 -9.38
CA ILE A 184 10.59 -2.00 -8.26
C ILE A 184 9.57 -1.08 -7.57
N HIS A 185 8.38 -1.61 -7.32
CA HIS A 185 7.34 -1.05 -6.45
C HIS A 185 7.04 -2.04 -5.35
N SER A 186 6.27 -1.65 -4.34
CA SER A 186 5.81 -2.58 -3.31
C SER A 186 4.35 -2.34 -2.97
N PHE A 187 3.55 -3.39 -3.07
CA PHE A 187 2.16 -3.39 -2.65
C PHE A 187 2.09 -3.50 -1.13
N TYR A 188 1.50 -2.50 -0.47
CA TYR A 188 1.42 -2.44 0.97
C TYR A 188 0.08 -1.90 1.45
N ILE A 189 -0.52 -2.60 2.41
CA ILE A 189 -1.69 -2.15 3.17
C ILE A 189 -1.40 -2.37 4.65
N ALA A 190 -1.33 -1.29 5.43
CA ALA A 190 -0.93 -1.36 6.83
C ALA A 190 -1.81 -2.29 7.67
N GLN A 191 -3.14 -2.26 7.44
CA GLN A 191 -4.09 -3.11 8.18
C GLN A 191 -4.01 -4.61 7.81
N PHE A 192 -3.41 -4.94 6.66
CA PHE A 192 -3.15 -6.33 6.27
C PHE A 192 -1.88 -6.88 6.90
N LEU A 193 -1.06 -6.03 7.53
CA LEU A 193 0.26 -6.37 8.09
C LEU A 193 1.14 -7.10 7.07
N PHE A 194 1.03 -6.71 5.81
CA PHE A 194 1.64 -7.39 4.69
C PHE A 194 2.17 -6.42 3.64
N LYS A 195 3.37 -6.70 3.15
CA LYS A 195 4.05 -6.01 2.06
C LYS A 195 4.61 -7.05 1.09
N ARG A 196 4.44 -6.83 -0.21
CA ARG A 196 5.06 -7.67 -1.25
C ARG A 196 5.52 -6.80 -2.43
N ASP A 197 6.74 -7.03 -2.87
CA ASP A 197 7.33 -6.25 -3.94
C ASP A 197 6.81 -6.68 -5.32
N ALA A 198 6.58 -5.69 -6.19
CA ALA A 198 6.31 -5.85 -7.61
C ALA A 198 7.63 -5.57 -8.36
N ILE A 199 8.25 -6.62 -8.91
CA ILE A 199 9.59 -6.60 -9.48
C ILE A 199 9.51 -6.72 -11.00
N PRO A 200 10.26 -5.91 -11.77
CA PRO A 200 10.32 -6.05 -13.23
C PRO A 200 10.83 -7.44 -13.64
N GLY A 201 10.12 -8.06 -14.57
CA GLY A 201 10.49 -9.39 -15.09
C GLY A 201 10.19 -10.58 -14.18
N GLN A 202 9.63 -10.34 -12.99
CA GLN A 202 9.23 -11.38 -12.04
C GLN A 202 7.76 -11.20 -11.64
N THR A 203 7.01 -12.30 -11.54
CA THR A 203 5.68 -12.31 -10.95
C THR A 203 5.77 -12.81 -9.51
N ASN A 204 5.54 -11.93 -8.56
CA ASN A 204 5.30 -12.30 -7.16
C ASN A 204 3.81 -12.52 -6.95
N HIS A 205 3.44 -13.35 -5.98
CA HIS A 205 2.06 -13.63 -5.67
C HIS A 205 1.84 -13.73 -4.15
N PHE A 206 0.60 -13.58 -3.75
CA PHE A 206 0.12 -13.82 -2.39
C PHE A 206 -1.39 -13.96 -2.38
N GLU A 207 -1.92 -14.59 -1.35
CA GLU A 207 -3.35 -14.74 -1.14
C GLU A 207 -3.78 -14.12 0.18
N VAL A 208 -4.98 -13.54 0.21
CA VAL A 208 -5.60 -13.02 1.43
C VAL A 208 -7.08 -13.35 1.46
N THR A 209 -7.61 -13.64 2.66
CA THR A 209 -9.04 -13.64 2.95
C THR A 209 -9.37 -12.46 3.83
N ILE A 210 -10.09 -11.47 3.29
CA ILE A 210 -10.50 -10.27 4.05
C ILE A 210 -11.71 -10.64 4.90
N GLU A 211 -11.61 -10.54 6.22
CA GLU A 211 -12.67 -10.97 7.13
C GLU A 211 -13.58 -9.83 7.57
N LYS A 212 -13.07 -8.60 7.59
CA LYS A 212 -13.82 -7.44 8.05
C LYS A 212 -14.17 -6.53 6.88
N PRO A 213 -15.46 -6.18 6.68
CA PRO A 213 -15.80 -5.15 5.73
C PRO A 213 -15.19 -3.81 6.14
N GLY A 214 -14.78 -3.00 5.15
CA GLY A 214 -14.14 -1.71 5.42
C GLY A 214 -13.42 -1.14 4.21
N THR A 215 -12.81 0.01 4.42
CA THR A 215 -11.99 0.70 3.41
C THR A 215 -10.54 0.68 3.86
N TYR A 216 -9.68 0.11 3.05
CA TYR A 216 -8.28 -0.11 3.34
C TYR A 216 -7.42 0.69 2.36
N ALA A 217 -6.66 1.63 2.91
CA ALA A 217 -5.73 2.44 2.14
C ALA A 217 -4.47 1.63 1.83
N GLY A 218 -4.10 1.60 0.56
CA GLY A 218 -2.88 0.99 0.06
C GLY A 218 -1.94 2.04 -0.52
N GLN A 219 -0.65 1.74 -0.50
CA GLN A 219 0.39 2.62 -1.00
C GLN A 219 1.58 1.82 -1.55
N CYS A 220 2.40 2.48 -2.36
CA CYS A 220 3.71 1.98 -2.70
C CYS A 220 4.63 2.07 -1.49
N ALA A 221 5.35 1.00 -1.18
CA ALA A 221 6.26 0.91 -0.04
C ALA A 221 7.70 0.51 -0.44
N GLU A 222 8.08 0.77 -1.71
CA GLU A 222 9.45 0.72 -2.22
C GLU A 222 9.73 1.96 -3.05
N PHE A 223 10.83 2.65 -2.80
CA PHE A 223 11.14 3.92 -3.48
C PHE A 223 11.22 3.73 -4.99
N CYS A 224 10.30 4.33 -5.73
CA CYS A 224 10.13 4.17 -7.16
C CYS A 224 10.30 5.48 -7.97
N GLY A 225 10.81 6.55 -7.35
CA GLY A 225 11.12 7.81 -8.01
C GLY A 225 10.31 9.00 -7.52
N LEU A 226 10.18 10.03 -8.37
CA LEU A 226 9.74 11.38 -8.03
C LEU A 226 8.36 11.45 -7.31
N ALA A 227 7.37 10.71 -7.80
CA ALA A 227 6.02 10.75 -7.25
C ALA A 227 5.67 9.49 -6.42
N HIS A 228 6.70 8.84 -5.84
CA HIS A 228 6.53 7.67 -4.97
C HIS A 228 5.50 7.87 -3.86
N ASN A 229 5.50 9.00 -3.19
CA ASN A 229 4.59 9.34 -2.09
C ASN A 229 3.12 9.54 -2.54
N GLY A 230 2.88 9.71 -3.84
CA GLY A 230 1.54 9.87 -4.42
C GLY A 230 0.95 8.56 -4.99
N MET A 231 1.72 7.48 -5.00
CA MET A 231 1.31 6.21 -5.61
C MET A 231 0.44 5.39 -4.66
N HIS A 232 -0.83 5.77 -4.55
CA HIS A 232 -1.82 5.18 -3.66
C HIS A 232 -2.86 4.33 -4.41
N PHE A 233 -3.60 3.51 -3.65
CA PHE A 233 -4.80 2.81 -4.08
C PHE A 233 -5.72 2.57 -2.88
N THR A 234 -6.94 2.10 -3.13
CA THR A 234 -7.90 1.77 -2.06
C THR A 234 -8.58 0.43 -2.35
N ILE A 235 -8.65 -0.43 -1.36
CA ILE A 235 -9.48 -1.64 -1.37
C ILE A 235 -10.70 -1.39 -0.50
N LYS A 236 -11.89 -1.57 -1.07
CA LYS A 236 -13.17 -1.63 -0.36
C LYS A 236 -13.58 -3.09 -0.21
N ALA A 237 -13.49 -3.61 1.01
CA ALA A 237 -13.97 -4.94 1.32
C ALA A 237 -15.47 -4.87 1.67
N VAL A 238 -16.28 -5.59 0.90
CA VAL A 238 -17.73 -5.49 0.94
C VAL A 238 -18.38 -6.88 0.92
N GLN A 239 -19.69 -6.96 1.18
CA GLN A 239 -20.43 -8.21 1.03
C GLN A 239 -20.52 -8.61 -0.43
N GLU A 240 -20.62 -9.93 -0.69
CA GLU A 240 -20.64 -10.53 -2.02
C GLU A 240 -21.63 -9.85 -2.99
N ALA A 241 -22.84 -9.53 -2.53
CA ALA A 241 -23.87 -8.91 -3.36
C ALA A 241 -23.49 -7.47 -3.79
N GLU A 242 -22.77 -6.73 -2.95
CA GLU A 242 -22.27 -5.39 -3.28
C GLU A 242 -21.08 -5.48 -4.23
N TYR A 243 -20.17 -6.44 -4.00
CA TYR A 243 -19.06 -6.72 -4.90
C TYR A 243 -19.54 -7.03 -6.32
N ARG A 244 -20.53 -7.93 -6.46
CA ARG A 244 -21.06 -8.30 -7.77
C ARG A 244 -21.73 -7.14 -8.48
N ARG A 245 -22.53 -6.32 -7.77
CA ARG A 245 -23.12 -5.11 -8.36
C ARG A 245 -22.06 -4.15 -8.86
N TRP A 246 -21.06 -3.87 -8.03
CA TRP A 246 -19.94 -3.01 -8.40
C TRP A 246 -19.20 -3.55 -9.64
N LEU A 247 -18.93 -4.84 -9.69
CA LEU A 247 -18.23 -5.48 -10.80
C LEU A 247 -19.02 -5.31 -12.12
N GLU A 248 -20.32 -5.58 -12.11
CA GLU A 248 -21.17 -5.40 -13.29
C GLU A 248 -21.28 -3.92 -13.70
N ASP A 249 -21.32 -2.99 -12.74
CA ASP A 249 -21.29 -1.56 -13.03
C ASP A 249 -19.98 -1.17 -13.73
N ARG A 250 -18.84 -1.71 -13.26
CA ARG A 250 -17.53 -1.47 -13.89
C ARG A 250 -17.42 -2.09 -15.27
N LYS A 251 -17.95 -3.28 -15.48
CA LYS A 251 -18.00 -3.91 -16.80
C LYS A 251 -18.84 -3.08 -17.78
N ARG A 252 -20.01 -2.59 -17.35
CA ARG A 252 -20.85 -1.71 -18.15
C ARG A 252 -20.14 -0.40 -18.51
N ALA A 253 -19.51 0.23 -17.54
CA ALA A 253 -18.73 1.44 -17.75
C ALA A 253 -17.55 1.22 -18.72
N ALA A 254 -16.83 0.11 -18.57
CA ALA A 254 -15.75 -0.25 -19.49
C ALA A 254 -16.25 -0.54 -20.89
N ALA A 255 -17.39 -1.25 -21.06
CA ALA A 255 -18.00 -1.55 -22.33
C ALA A 255 -18.55 -0.29 -23.05
N SER A 256 -18.99 0.73 -22.31
CA SER A 256 -19.47 2.00 -22.89
C SER A 256 -18.34 2.87 -23.46
N GLY A 257 -17.09 2.48 -23.28
CA GLY A 257 -15.90 3.16 -23.79
C GLY A 257 -15.40 4.25 -22.87
N CYS A 258 -16.05 5.39 -22.79
CA CYS A 258 -15.69 6.51 -21.93
C CYS A 258 -16.91 6.85 -21.08
N PRO A 259 -16.86 6.77 -19.76
CA PRO A 259 -17.93 7.33 -18.93
C PRO A 259 -18.11 8.80 -19.28
N ASP A 260 -19.32 9.33 -19.18
CA ASP A 260 -19.61 10.71 -19.55
C ASP A 260 -18.57 11.64 -18.93
N ASP A 261 -17.78 12.29 -19.79
CA ASP A 261 -16.78 13.27 -19.40
C ASP A 261 -17.50 14.48 -18.78
N PRO A 262 -17.38 14.74 -17.47
CA PRO A 262 -18.11 15.82 -16.79
C PRO A 262 -17.68 17.20 -17.27
N THR A 263 -16.53 17.29 -17.94
CA THR A 263 -15.98 18.54 -18.51
C THR A 263 -15.44 18.29 -19.91
N PRO A 264 -16.30 18.12 -20.93
CA PRO A 264 -15.87 17.87 -22.29
C PRO A 264 -14.88 18.92 -22.78
N GLY A 265 -13.81 18.47 -23.44
CA GLY A 265 -12.80 19.36 -23.97
C GLY A 265 -11.89 20.02 -22.94
N GLN A 266 -11.79 19.50 -21.73
CA GLN A 266 -10.84 19.95 -20.71
C GLN A 266 -10.06 18.77 -20.13
N ILE A 267 -8.78 19.00 -19.84
CA ILE A 267 -7.91 18.06 -19.12
C ILE A 267 -6.88 18.87 -18.33
N ALA A 268 -6.56 18.43 -17.12
CA ALA A 268 -5.53 19.04 -16.30
C ALA A 268 -4.39 18.07 -16.01
N ALA A 269 -3.18 18.60 -15.82
CA ALA A 269 -2.02 17.89 -15.32
C ALA A 269 -1.69 18.37 -13.91
N LYS A 270 -1.55 17.44 -12.98
CA LYS A 270 -1.18 17.69 -11.59
C LYS A 270 -0.44 16.49 -11.01
N GLN A 271 0.68 16.74 -10.32
CA GLN A 271 1.51 15.69 -9.72
C GLN A 271 1.90 14.58 -10.72
N VAL A 272 2.30 15.01 -11.93
CA VAL A 272 2.71 14.11 -13.03
C VAL A 272 1.60 13.12 -13.43
N ALA A 273 0.35 13.56 -13.37
CA ALA A 273 -0.80 12.77 -13.78
C ALA A 273 -1.85 13.63 -14.49
N PHE A 274 -2.56 13.07 -15.47
CA PHE A 274 -3.78 13.69 -15.96
C PHE A 274 -4.93 13.48 -14.96
N ASP A 275 -5.81 14.48 -14.84
CA ASP A 275 -7.03 14.37 -14.02
C ASP A 275 -8.06 13.40 -14.61
N LYS A 276 -7.88 13.00 -15.88
CA LYS A 276 -8.75 12.08 -16.63
C LYS A 276 -7.92 11.10 -17.45
N ASP A 277 -8.39 9.90 -17.54
CA ASP A 277 -7.84 8.83 -18.39
C ASP A 277 -8.68 8.61 -19.66
N CYS A 278 -9.78 9.36 -19.81
CA CYS A 278 -10.67 9.27 -20.96
C CYS A 278 -11.22 10.64 -21.37
N LEU A 279 -11.18 10.91 -22.66
CA LEU A 279 -11.78 12.07 -23.31
C LEU A 279 -12.75 11.60 -24.38
N ALA A 280 -13.83 12.36 -24.61
CA ALA A 280 -14.80 12.09 -25.65
C ALA A 280 -14.99 13.30 -26.56
N THR A 281 -15.15 13.06 -27.88
CA THR A 281 -15.48 14.10 -28.86
C THR A 281 -16.36 13.56 -29.98
N GLN A 282 -16.88 14.45 -30.84
CA GLN A 282 -17.72 14.08 -31.96
C GLN A 282 -16.91 13.87 -33.25
N ALA A 283 -17.28 12.81 -34.00
CA ALA A 283 -16.64 12.50 -35.27
C ALA A 283 -16.87 13.64 -36.29
N GLY A 284 -15.87 13.93 -37.10
CA GLY A 284 -15.94 14.92 -38.15
C GLY A 284 -16.04 16.39 -37.70
N LYS A 285 -15.92 16.65 -36.37
CA LYS A 285 -15.89 18.03 -35.85
C LYS A 285 -14.52 18.39 -35.28
N PRO A 286 -14.09 19.67 -35.40
CA PRO A 286 -12.92 20.15 -34.69
C PRO A 286 -13.09 19.98 -33.18
N PHE A 287 -12.03 19.62 -32.49
CA PHE A 287 -12.05 19.43 -31.05
C PHE A 287 -11.09 20.39 -30.37
N ASN A 288 -11.65 21.32 -29.60
CA ASN A 288 -10.86 22.24 -28.77
C ASN A 288 -10.64 21.62 -27.41
N LEU A 289 -9.39 21.30 -27.10
CA LEU A 289 -8.96 20.72 -25.83
C LEU A 289 -8.24 21.77 -25.00
N LYS A 290 -8.88 22.25 -23.93
CA LYS A 290 -8.22 23.09 -22.93
C LYS A 290 -7.37 22.19 -22.05
N PHE A 291 -6.04 22.40 -22.11
CA PHE A 291 -5.08 21.74 -21.25
C PHE A 291 -4.57 22.71 -20.20
N ASP A 292 -4.77 22.36 -18.92
CA ASP A 292 -4.31 23.13 -17.75
C ASP A 292 -3.15 22.38 -17.08
N ASN A 293 -1.94 22.94 -17.20
CA ASN A 293 -0.78 22.40 -16.49
C ASN A 293 -0.66 23.09 -15.14
N GLU A 294 -1.07 22.43 -14.06
CA GLU A 294 -0.96 22.89 -12.68
C GLU A 294 0.41 22.55 -12.03
N ASP A 295 1.26 21.80 -12.72
CA ASP A 295 2.59 21.41 -12.23
C ASP A 295 3.68 22.43 -12.58
N ALA A 296 4.73 22.48 -11.76
CA ALA A 296 5.97 23.19 -12.07
C ALA A 296 6.86 22.43 -13.07
N GLN A 297 6.39 21.32 -13.65
CA GLN A 297 7.10 20.50 -14.63
C GLN A 297 6.52 20.68 -16.04
N PRO A 298 7.31 20.42 -17.10
CA PRO A 298 6.83 20.52 -18.45
C PRO A 298 5.91 19.34 -18.79
N HIS A 299 4.73 19.65 -19.35
CA HIS A 299 3.76 18.67 -19.83
C HIS A 299 3.18 19.10 -21.18
N ASN A 300 2.64 18.13 -21.93
CA ASN A 300 1.82 18.33 -23.10
C ASN A 300 0.69 17.29 -23.17
N VAL A 301 -0.18 17.42 -24.17
CA VAL A 301 -1.08 16.35 -24.59
C VAL A 301 -0.81 16.07 -26.08
N ALA A 302 -0.46 14.82 -26.39
CA ALA A 302 -0.30 14.33 -27.74
C ALA A 302 -1.30 13.18 -27.98
N VAL A 303 -1.88 13.12 -29.19
CA VAL A 303 -2.87 12.11 -29.59
C VAL A 303 -2.28 11.23 -30.69
N TYR A 304 -2.41 9.92 -30.52
CA TYR A 304 -1.87 8.89 -31.38
C TYR A 304 -2.95 7.92 -31.86
N THR A 305 -2.68 7.22 -32.95
CA THR A 305 -3.58 6.20 -33.47
C THR A 305 -3.71 5.02 -32.54
N THR A 306 -2.62 4.63 -31.85
CA THR A 306 -2.54 3.47 -30.95
C THR A 306 -1.64 3.77 -29.73
N GLU A 307 -1.67 2.87 -28.74
CA GLU A 307 -0.78 2.94 -27.57
C GLU A 307 0.72 2.80 -27.92
N ALA A 308 1.06 2.22 -29.08
CA ALA A 308 2.45 2.17 -29.56
C ALA A 308 3.02 3.58 -29.84
N ALA A 309 2.13 4.57 -30.00
CA ALA A 309 2.46 5.98 -30.16
C ALA A 309 3.49 6.26 -31.29
N THR A 310 3.41 5.50 -32.38
CA THR A 310 4.26 5.67 -33.58
C THR A 310 3.73 6.76 -34.49
N ASP A 311 2.39 6.87 -34.61
CA ASP A 311 1.72 7.77 -35.53
C ASP A 311 0.95 8.85 -34.77
N ALA A 312 1.56 10.02 -34.65
CA ALA A 312 0.94 11.16 -34.01
C ALA A 312 -0.10 11.82 -34.91
N LEU A 313 -1.32 11.92 -34.43
CA LEU A 313 -2.39 12.69 -35.06
C LEU A 313 -2.37 14.16 -34.62
N PHE A 314 -1.86 14.39 -33.41
CA PHE A 314 -1.71 15.71 -32.82
C PHE A 314 -0.61 15.68 -31.74
N GLN A 315 0.23 16.71 -31.74
CA GLN A 315 1.22 16.94 -30.68
C GLN A 315 1.07 18.37 -30.16
N GLY A 316 0.63 18.52 -28.92
CA GLY A 316 0.55 19.82 -28.26
C GLY A 316 1.91 20.35 -27.87
N GLU A 317 2.04 21.68 -27.80
CA GLU A 317 3.21 22.35 -27.26
C GLU A 317 3.49 21.86 -25.83
N THR A 318 4.77 21.56 -25.55
CA THR A 318 5.22 21.25 -24.20
C THR A 318 5.52 22.54 -23.45
N PHE A 319 4.95 22.74 -22.26
CA PHE A 319 5.17 23.92 -21.45
C PHE A 319 5.13 23.63 -19.95
N THR A 320 5.82 24.45 -19.19
CA THR A 320 5.85 24.40 -17.72
C THR A 320 4.68 25.22 -17.17
N GLY A 321 4.00 24.68 -16.17
CA GLY A 321 2.90 25.37 -15.49
C GLY A 321 3.35 26.19 -14.26
N PRO A 322 2.39 26.83 -13.52
CA PRO A 322 0.95 26.76 -13.80
C PRO A 322 0.54 27.63 -15.00
N ARG A 323 -0.07 27.04 -15.99
CA ARG A 323 -0.56 27.70 -17.23
C ARG A 323 -1.57 26.82 -17.95
N ALA A 324 -2.59 27.44 -18.56
CA ALA A 324 -3.53 26.74 -19.43
C ALA A 324 -3.36 27.17 -20.89
N VAL A 325 -3.51 26.21 -21.82
CA VAL A 325 -3.46 26.42 -23.28
C VAL A 325 -4.65 25.67 -23.91
N THR A 326 -5.20 26.21 -24.98
CA THR A 326 -6.21 25.49 -25.76
C THR A 326 -5.59 24.96 -27.04
N TYR A 327 -5.61 23.63 -27.17
CA TYR A 327 -5.21 22.92 -28.37
C TYR A 327 -6.38 22.75 -29.33
N ASN A 328 -6.14 22.98 -30.61
CA ASN A 328 -7.14 22.83 -31.66
C ASN A 328 -6.84 21.57 -32.48
N LEU A 329 -7.54 20.48 -32.18
CA LEU A 329 -7.40 19.21 -32.89
C LEU A 329 -8.26 19.20 -34.15
N LYS A 330 -7.71 18.69 -35.25
CA LYS A 330 -8.44 18.51 -36.50
C LYS A 330 -9.55 17.48 -36.33
N PRO A 331 -10.62 17.54 -37.19
CA PRO A 331 -11.64 16.50 -37.19
C PRO A 331 -11.01 15.10 -37.34
N MET A 332 -11.48 14.17 -36.53
CA MET A 332 -11.02 12.77 -36.53
C MET A 332 -12.20 11.85 -36.93
N PRO A 333 -11.93 10.73 -37.62
CA PRO A 333 -12.92 9.69 -37.87
C PRO A 333 -13.42 9.07 -36.55
N LYS A 334 -14.61 8.48 -36.56
CA LYS A 334 -15.13 7.67 -35.47
C LYS A 334 -14.16 6.57 -35.14
N GLY A 335 -13.78 6.47 -33.84
CA GLY A 335 -12.77 5.49 -33.38
C GLY A 335 -12.32 5.74 -31.98
N SER A 336 -11.36 4.95 -31.59
CA SER A 336 -10.67 5.06 -30.31
C SER A 336 -9.19 5.33 -30.54
N TYR A 337 -8.71 6.38 -29.92
CA TYR A 337 -7.36 6.90 -30.06
C TYR A 337 -6.67 6.90 -28.69
N PHE A 338 -5.36 6.93 -28.71
CA PHE A 338 -4.54 7.02 -27.50
C PHE A 338 -4.04 8.45 -27.31
N PHE A 339 -4.05 8.95 -26.09
CA PHE A 339 -3.33 10.18 -25.77
C PHE A 339 -2.34 9.98 -24.62
N ARG A 340 -1.29 10.78 -24.63
CA ARG A 340 -0.29 10.79 -23.55
C ARG A 340 0.38 12.15 -23.41
N CYS A 341 1.15 12.33 -22.34
CA CYS A 341 2.21 13.33 -22.25
C CYS A 341 3.50 12.73 -22.82
N ASP A 342 4.15 13.42 -23.80
CA ASP A 342 5.39 12.90 -24.39
C ASP A 342 6.59 13.03 -23.45
N VAL A 343 6.52 13.90 -22.44
CA VAL A 343 7.54 14.02 -21.39
C VAL A 343 7.44 12.88 -20.37
N HIS A 344 6.22 12.40 -20.10
CA HIS A 344 5.95 11.33 -19.12
C HIS A 344 5.10 10.21 -19.72
N PRO A 345 5.59 9.51 -20.75
CA PRO A 345 4.78 8.63 -21.60
C PRO A 345 4.23 7.39 -20.90
N SER A 346 4.81 6.97 -19.79
CA SER A 346 4.33 5.82 -19.02
C SER A 346 3.32 6.18 -17.92
N ALA A 347 3.38 7.42 -17.41
CA ALA A 347 2.56 7.86 -16.28
C ALA A 347 1.29 8.60 -16.71
N MET A 348 1.40 9.44 -17.74
CA MET A 348 0.34 10.35 -18.17
C MET A 348 -0.26 9.88 -19.49
N THR A 349 -1.21 8.95 -19.41
CA THR A 349 -1.83 8.31 -20.60
C THR A 349 -3.34 8.24 -20.45
N GLY A 350 -4.04 8.14 -21.59
CA GLY A 350 -5.48 7.96 -21.62
C GLY A 350 -6.01 7.62 -23.02
N LYS A 351 -7.32 7.54 -23.12
CA LYS A 351 -8.05 7.16 -24.32
C LYS A 351 -8.93 8.33 -24.79
N LEU A 352 -8.88 8.65 -26.08
CA LEU A 352 -9.78 9.60 -26.72
C LEU A 352 -10.80 8.83 -27.58
N VAL A 353 -12.07 8.91 -27.21
CA VAL A 353 -13.18 8.27 -27.93
C VAL A 353 -13.84 9.29 -28.82
N VAL A 354 -13.86 9.02 -30.15
CA VAL A 354 -14.51 9.84 -31.17
C VAL A 354 -15.79 9.11 -31.60
N ARG A 355 -16.97 9.67 -31.31
CA ARG A 355 -18.29 9.06 -31.49
C ARG A 355 -19.04 9.60 -32.72
#